data_5c561423b56480e35341acba8248668d
#
_entry.id   5c561423b56480e35341acba8248668d
#
_cell.length_a   1.000
_cell.length_b   1.000
_cell.length_c   1.000
_cell.angle_alpha   90.00
_cell.angle_beta   90.00
_cell.angle_gamma   90.00
#
_symmetry.space_group_name_H-M   'P 1'
#
loop_
_entity.id
_entity.type
_entity.pdbx_description
1 polymer ?
#
loop_
_entity_poly.entity_id
_entity_poly.type
_entity_poly.pdbx_seq_one_letter_code
_entity_poly.pdbx_strand_id
1 'polypeptide(L)'
;MGELHYLPTYLPTYLPTCLPAYLPLASGAWAYLCAFQGVCTKQVVGWQVRADMPETLVTSALQWALRAQRPAPGLIVHSDRDDQYVGNAHKVLVRETQAQLSLIRRGDCYDNAQAESLWSRLKTEELEARDWPVFTDLAAAQASVADYFDYYNHERRHSSIGYMKPYQFHQQQLATIA
;
A
#
# COMPACT_ATOMS: atom_id res chain seq x y z
N MET A 1 -29.29 -18.12 -21.76
CA MET A 1 -28.14 -18.29 -20.88
C MET A 1 -27.17 -17.19 -21.25
N GLY A 2 -27.26 -16.06 -20.53
CA GLY A 2 -26.41 -14.90 -20.77
C GLY A 2 -25.11 -15.07 -19.99
N GLU A 3 -23.99 -15.15 -20.71
CA GLU A 3 -22.68 -15.04 -20.10
C GLU A 3 -22.55 -13.65 -19.47
N LEU A 4 -22.41 -13.63 -18.16
CA LEU A 4 -21.95 -12.47 -17.42
C LEU A 4 -20.50 -12.22 -17.84
N HIS A 5 -20.31 -11.41 -18.87
CA HIS A 5 -19.02 -10.80 -19.11
C HIS A 5 -18.70 -9.90 -17.90
N TYR A 6 -17.89 -10.41 -17.00
CA TYR A 6 -17.14 -9.58 -16.07
C TYR A 6 -16.23 -8.69 -16.92
N LEU A 7 -16.73 -7.52 -17.27
CA LEU A 7 -15.88 -6.43 -17.74
C LEU A 7 -14.84 -6.17 -16.65
N PRO A 8 -13.53 -6.23 -16.93
CA PRO A 8 -12.51 -5.80 -15.99
C PRO A 8 -12.54 -4.28 -15.91
N THR A 9 -13.58 -3.76 -15.31
CA THR A 9 -13.66 -2.35 -15.03
C THR A 9 -12.83 -2.08 -13.79
N TYR A 10 -11.80 -1.27 -14.01
CA TYR A 10 -11.15 -0.42 -13.01
C TYR A 10 -9.90 -0.95 -12.33
N LEU A 11 -8.81 -0.36 -12.74
CA LEU A 11 -7.55 -0.24 -12.00
C LEU A 11 -7.71 0.80 -10.89
N PRO A 12 -7.00 0.63 -9.83
CA PRO A 12 -7.07 -0.43 -8.82
C PRO A 12 -8.33 -0.25 -7.98
N THR A 13 -9.29 -1.13 -8.14
CA THR A 13 -10.56 -1.12 -7.40
C THR A 13 -10.39 -1.44 -5.92
N TYR A 14 -9.19 -1.82 -5.49
CA TYR A 14 -8.95 -2.30 -4.14
C TYR A 14 -7.55 -1.94 -3.67
N LEU A 15 -7.45 -1.09 -2.66
CA LEU A 15 -6.20 -0.72 -1.99
C LEU A 15 -6.19 -1.27 -0.57
N PRO A 16 -5.53 -2.39 -0.29
CA PRO A 16 -5.29 -2.81 1.08
C PRO A 16 -4.24 -1.92 1.72
N THR A 17 -4.49 -1.54 2.94
CA THR A 17 -3.50 -0.95 3.83
C THR A 17 -2.99 -1.98 4.80
N CYS A 18 -1.78 -1.74 5.24
CA CYS A 18 -1.14 -2.57 6.22
C CYS A 18 -1.07 -1.92 7.58
N LEU A 19 -0.92 -2.74 8.59
CA LEU A 19 -0.34 -2.33 9.87
C LEU A 19 0.93 -1.51 9.60
N PRO A 20 1.16 -0.39 10.31
CA PRO A 20 2.40 0.35 10.16
C PRO A 20 3.61 -0.55 10.40
N ALA A 21 4.57 -0.55 9.48
CA ALA A 21 5.85 -1.18 9.76
C ALA A 21 6.70 -0.26 10.64
N TYR A 22 7.49 -0.86 11.50
CA TYR A 22 8.36 -0.19 12.45
C TYR A 22 9.79 -0.24 11.93
N LEU A 23 10.43 0.92 11.80
CA LEU A 23 11.81 1.07 11.33
C LEU A 23 12.65 1.65 12.48
N PRO A 24 13.69 0.95 12.98
CA PRO A 24 14.46 1.41 14.13
C PRO A 24 15.40 2.56 13.74
N LEU A 25 15.45 3.60 14.59
CA LEU A 25 16.37 4.73 14.43
C LEU A 25 17.52 4.66 15.44
N ALA A 26 18.68 5.21 15.08
CA ALA A 26 19.88 5.22 15.93
C ALA A 26 19.68 5.99 17.25
N SER A 27 18.71 6.88 17.29
CA SER A 27 18.29 7.56 18.53
C SER A 27 17.60 6.65 19.55
N GLY A 28 17.30 5.38 19.19
CA GLY A 28 16.46 4.48 19.97
C GLY A 28 14.96 4.68 19.76
N ALA A 29 14.56 5.66 18.93
CA ALA A 29 13.18 5.87 18.52
C ALA A 29 12.81 4.98 17.33
N TRP A 30 11.53 5.02 16.92
CA TRP A 30 10.99 4.31 15.78
C TRP A 30 10.49 5.28 14.72
N ALA A 31 10.66 4.95 13.46
CA ALA A 31 9.88 5.52 12.38
C ALA A 31 8.77 4.53 11.98
N TYR A 32 7.68 5.07 11.49
CA TYR A 32 6.45 4.35 11.15
C TYR A 32 6.17 4.49 9.67
N LEU A 33 5.97 3.38 9.00
CA LEU A 33 5.69 3.32 7.57
C LEU A 33 4.25 2.86 7.35
N CYS A 34 3.48 3.64 6.58
CA CYS A 34 2.20 3.22 6.01
C CYS A 34 2.33 3.15 4.48
N ALA A 35 1.76 2.12 3.85
CA ALA A 35 1.75 1.97 2.41
C ALA A 35 0.42 1.45 1.89
N PHE A 36 0.06 1.86 0.68
CA PHE A 36 -1.09 1.39 -0.08
C PHE A 36 -0.62 0.65 -1.33
N GLN A 37 -1.13 -0.55 -1.54
CA GLN A 37 -0.79 -1.41 -2.66
C GLN A 37 -2.04 -1.76 -3.47
N GLY A 38 -1.98 -1.74 -4.79
CA GLY A 38 -3.04 -2.27 -5.65
C GLY A 38 -3.12 -3.79 -5.57
N VAL A 39 -4.27 -4.35 -5.18
CA VAL A 39 -4.46 -5.81 -5.06
C VAL A 39 -4.20 -6.53 -6.37
N CYS A 40 -4.75 -6.04 -7.47
CA CYS A 40 -4.58 -6.65 -8.80
C CYS A 40 -3.16 -6.50 -9.33
N THR A 41 -2.63 -5.27 -9.27
CA THR A 41 -1.36 -4.93 -9.94
C THR A 41 -0.14 -5.17 -9.08
N LYS A 42 -0.31 -5.37 -7.77
CA LYS A 42 0.76 -5.46 -6.77
C LYS A 42 1.62 -4.20 -6.66
N GLN A 43 1.30 -3.13 -7.38
CA GLN A 43 2.02 -1.87 -7.33
C GLN A 43 1.80 -1.15 -5.99
N VAL A 44 2.86 -0.71 -5.34
CA VAL A 44 2.78 0.22 -4.21
C VAL A 44 2.53 1.61 -4.81
N VAL A 45 1.36 2.17 -4.52
CA VAL A 45 0.85 3.39 -5.17
C VAL A 45 0.90 4.64 -4.30
N GLY A 46 1.08 4.47 -3.01
CA GLY A 46 1.26 5.57 -2.05
C GLY A 46 1.85 5.06 -0.75
N TRP A 47 2.71 5.85 -0.15
CA TRP A 47 3.33 5.51 1.12
C TRP A 47 3.80 6.76 1.86
N GLN A 48 4.03 6.61 3.16
CA GLN A 48 4.56 7.68 4.02
C GLN A 48 5.35 7.07 5.17
N VAL A 49 6.49 7.68 5.50
CA VAL A 49 7.29 7.37 6.70
C VAL A 49 7.33 8.59 7.60
N ARG A 50 7.06 8.39 8.90
CA ARG A 50 7.05 9.45 9.92
C ARG A 50 7.71 8.99 11.22
N ALA A 51 8.14 9.94 12.04
CA ALA A 51 8.65 9.68 13.39
C ALA A 51 7.53 9.43 14.42
N ASP A 52 6.29 9.67 14.04
CA ASP A 52 5.09 9.50 14.85
C ASP A 52 4.02 8.72 14.06
N MET A 53 2.99 8.23 14.73
CA MET A 53 1.93 7.42 14.12
C MET A 53 0.54 8.07 14.29
N PRO A 54 0.35 9.33 13.87
CA PRO A 54 -0.94 9.97 13.90
C PRO A 54 -1.82 9.50 12.73
N GLU A 55 -3.11 9.82 12.75
CA GLU A 55 -4.01 9.61 11.62
C GLU A 55 -3.49 10.23 10.31
N THR A 56 -2.68 11.30 10.38
CA THR A 56 -2.07 11.94 9.21
C THR A 56 -1.03 11.07 8.50
N LEU A 57 -0.44 10.06 9.14
CA LEU A 57 0.41 9.08 8.47
C LEU A 57 -0.37 8.35 7.38
N VAL A 58 -1.54 7.85 7.74
CA VAL A 58 -2.42 7.08 6.84
C VAL A 58 -3.07 7.98 5.78
N THR A 59 -3.61 9.12 6.21
CA THR A 59 -4.28 10.04 5.26
C THR A 59 -3.31 10.61 4.24
N SER A 60 -2.06 10.92 4.61
CA SER A 60 -1.04 11.38 3.68
C SER A 60 -0.67 10.30 2.66
N ALA A 61 -0.44 9.06 3.11
CA ALA A 61 -0.15 7.94 2.21
C ALA A 61 -1.31 7.69 1.23
N LEU A 62 -2.57 7.75 1.70
CA LEU A 62 -3.75 7.61 0.86
C LEU A 62 -3.89 8.77 -0.13
N GLN A 63 -3.67 10.02 0.30
CA GLN A 63 -3.69 11.17 -0.60
C GLN A 63 -2.67 11.04 -1.74
N TRP A 64 -1.47 10.53 -1.44
CA TRP A 64 -0.47 10.24 -2.47
C TRP A 64 -0.97 9.20 -3.47
N ALA A 65 -1.51 8.09 -2.99
CA ALA A 65 -2.08 7.05 -3.83
C ALA A 65 -3.19 7.59 -4.75
N LEU A 66 -4.13 8.35 -4.20
CA LEU A 66 -5.25 8.94 -4.94
C LEU A 66 -4.80 9.96 -6.00
N ARG A 67 -3.80 10.81 -5.67
CA ARG A 67 -3.25 11.78 -6.62
C ARG A 67 -2.49 11.11 -7.76
N ALA A 68 -1.71 10.07 -7.45
CA ALA A 68 -0.91 9.35 -8.43
C ALA A 68 -1.79 8.52 -9.38
N GLN A 69 -2.79 7.84 -8.85
CA GLN A 69 -3.61 6.90 -9.62
C GLN A 69 -4.87 7.51 -10.23
N ARG A 70 -5.39 8.61 -9.67
CA ARG A 70 -6.65 9.25 -10.08
C ARG A 70 -7.76 8.23 -10.35
N PRO A 71 -8.08 7.39 -9.40
CA PRO A 71 -9.02 6.29 -9.61
C PRO A 71 -10.42 6.80 -9.95
N ALA A 72 -11.15 5.99 -10.70
CA ALA A 72 -12.58 6.25 -10.92
C ALA A 72 -13.37 6.11 -9.60
N PRO A 73 -14.55 6.70 -9.50
CA PRO A 73 -15.46 6.48 -8.38
C PRO A 73 -15.71 5.00 -8.10
N GLY A 74 -15.84 4.64 -6.82
CA GLY A 74 -16.07 3.25 -6.42
C GLY A 74 -14.81 2.49 -6.04
N LEU A 75 -13.63 3.14 -6.00
CA LEU A 75 -12.43 2.55 -5.41
C LEU A 75 -12.73 1.99 -4.01
N ILE A 76 -12.30 0.76 -3.74
CA ILE A 76 -12.40 0.18 -2.40
C ILE A 76 -11.07 0.39 -1.68
N VAL A 77 -11.09 1.14 -0.58
CA VAL A 77 -9.97 1.30 0.34
C VAL A 77 -10.18 0.32 1.48
N HIS A 78 -9.34 -0.71 1.55
CA HIS A 78 -9.42 -1.74 2.57
C HIS A 78 -8.33 -1.56 3.61
N SER A 79 -8.68 -1.64 4.88
CA SER A 79 -7.74 -1.48 5.99
C SER A 79 -8.14 -2.36 7.17
N ASP A 80 -7.23 -2.47 8.14
CA ASP A 80 -7.57 -3.00 9.45
C ASP A 80 -8.46 -2.00 10.23
N ARG A 81 -8.72 -2.34 11.49
CA ARG A 81 -9.56 -1.53 12.39
C ARG A 81 -8.76 -0.71 13.39
N ASP A 82 -7.48 -0.50 13.16
CA ASP A 82 -6.68 0.35 14.02
C ASP A 82 -7.20 1.81 13.98
N ASP A 83 -7.00 2.52 15.08
CA ASP A 83 -7.55 3.86 15.30
C ASP A 83 -7.22 4.85 14.17
N GLN A 84 -6.05 4.71 13.53
CA GLN A 84 -5.62 5.56 12.43
C GLN A 84 -6.51 5.42 11.18
N TYR A 85 -7.08 4.22 10.94
CA TYR A 85 -7.92 3.94 9.77
C TYR A 85 -9.40 4.17 10.03
N VAL A 86 -9.81 4.17 11.30
CA VAL A 86 -11.20 4.46 11.67
C VAL A 86 -11.40 5.92 12.07
N GLY A 87 -10.35 6.73 12.04
CA GLY A 87 -10.35 8.15 12.29
C GLY A 87 -11.27 8.95 11.37
N ASN A 88 -11.65 10.15 11.80
CA ASN A 88 -12.58 10.97 11.05
C ASN A 88 -11.96 11.54 9.77
N ALA A 89 -10.68 11.94 9.79
CA ALA A 89 -10.01 12.51 8.62
C ALA A 89 -9.86 11.47 7.51
N HIS A 90 -9.53 10.22 7.86
CA HIS A 90 -9.47 9.12 6.90
C HIS A 90 -10.84 8.83 6.26
N LYS A 91 -11.91 8.75 7.06
CA LYS A 91 -13.28 8.54 6.56
C LYS A 91 -13.77 9.68 5.67
N VAL A 92 -13.44 10.93 6.01
CA VAL A 92 -13.77 12.10 5.19
C VAL A 92 -13.05 12.02 3.85
N LEU A 93 -11.73 11.75 3.85
CA LEU A 93 -10.94 11.62 2.64
C LEU A 93 -11.47 10.53 1.71
N VAL A 94 -11.79 9.34 2.24
CA VAL A 94 -12.37 8.23 1.47
C VAL A 94 -13.70 8.65 0.84
N ARG A 95 -14.57 9.34 1.59
CA ARG A 95 -15.88 9.80 1.09
C ARG A 95 -15.75 10.88 0.02
N GLU A 96 -14.90 11.88 0.24
CA GLU A 96 -14.68 12.98 -0.71
C GLU A 96 -14.16 12.49 -2.07
N THR A 97 -13.43 11.39 -2.08
CA THR A 97 -12.94 10.76 -3.31
C THR A 97 -13.89 9.75 -3.92
N GLN A 98 -15.12 9.67 -3.39
CA GLN A 98 -16.15 8.70 -3.82
C GLN A 98 -15.67 7.24 -3.74
N ALA A 99 -14.71 6.98 -2.85
CA ALA A 99 -14.24 5.64 -2.53
C ALA A 99 -15.11 4.99 -1.44
N GLN A 100 -15.01 3.67 -1.31
CA GLN A 100 -15.70 2.87 -0.32
C GLN A 100 -14.71 2.34 0.71
N LEU A 101 -14.97 2.57 1.99
CA LEU A 101 -14.16 2.00 3.06
C LEU A 101 -14.59 0.56 3.32
N SER A 102 -13.63 -0.34 3.27
CA SER A 102 -13.78 -1.74 3.65
C SER A 102 -12.86 -2.02 4.84
N LEU A 103 -13.38 -2.57 5.90
CA LEU A 103 -12.61 -2.88 7.11
C LEU A 103 -12.54 -4.39 7.32
N ILE A 104 -11.37 -4.88 7.75
CA ILE A 104 -11.15 -6.28 8.12
C ILE A 104 -12.21 -6.73 9.12
N ARG A 105 -12.76 -7.92 8.93
CA ARG A 105 -13.66 -8.55 9.90
C ARG A 105 -12.89 -8.87 11.17
N ARG A 106 -13.54 -8.69 12.31
CA ARG A 106 -12.91 -8.93 13.60
C ARG A 106 -12.50 -10.42 13.73
N GLY A 107 -11.19 -10.66 13.88
CA GLY A 107 -10.65 -12.02 14.02
C GLY A 107 -10.35 -12.76 12.70
N ASP A 108 -10.44 -12.09 11.56
CA ASP A 108 -10.15 -12.67 10.24
C ASP A 108 -8.84 -12.11 9.67
N CYS A 109 -7.74 -12.82 9.92
CA CYS A 109 -6.42 -12.43 9.40
C CYS A 109 -6.27 -12.64 7.89
N TYR A 110 -7.09 -13.48 7.26
CA TYR A 110 -7.00 -13.75 5.83
C TYR A 110 -7.40 -12.54 4.98
N ASP A 111 -8.22 -11.65 5.52
CA ASP A 111 -8.64 -10.43 4.83
C ASP A 111 -7.45 -9.48 4.59
N ASN A 112 -6.31 -9.61 5.33
CA ASN A 112 -5.12 -8.77 5.21
C ASN A 112 -3.89 -9.44 4.60
N ALA A 113 -4.01 -10.65 4.07
CA ALA A 113 -2.88 -11.44 3.58
C ALA A 113 -2.00 -10.72 2.52
N GLN A 114 -2.59 -9.83 1.71
CA GLN A 114 -1.85 -9.04 0.71
C GLN A 114 -0.88 -8.07 1.39
N ALA A 115 -1.37 -7.43 2.41
CA ALA A 115 -0.64 -6.48 3.19
C ALA A 115 0.49 -7.16 3.99
N GLU A 116 0.18 -8.26 4.66
CA GLU A 116 1.17 -9.07 5.37
C GLU A 116 2.27 -9.56 4.41
N SER A 117 1.90 -9.94 3.19
CA SER A 117 2.86 -10.33 2.15
C SER A 117 3.80 -9.20 1.76
N LEU A 118 3.31 -7.96 1.62
CA LEU A 118 4.15 -6.78 1.32
C LEU A 118 5.17 -6.53 2.45
N TRP A 119 4.72 -6.59 3.70
CA TRP A 119 5.58 -6.38 4.86
C TRP A 119 6.60 -7.49 5.06
N SER A 120 6.20 -8.74 4.87
CA SER A 120 7.12 -9.87 4.90
C SER A 120 8.27 -9.68 3.90
N ARG A 121 7.95 -9.18 2.69
CA ARG A 121 8.96 -8.92 1.65
C ARG A 121 9.84 -7.73 1.98
N LEU A 122 9.29 -6.62 2.46
CA LEU A 122 10.10 -5.50 2.93
C LEU A 122 11.07 -5.95 4.02
N LYS A 123 10.60 -6.75 4.98
CA LYS A 123 11.46 -7.27 6.04
C LYS A 123 12.57 -8.15 5.48
N THR A 124 12.25 -9.15 4.67
CA THR A 124 13.24 -10.12 4.18
C THR A 124 14.18 -9.53 3.13
N GLU A 125 13.68 -8.70 2.24
CA GLU A 125 14.46 -8.21 1.09
C GLU A 125 15.23 -6.94 1.41
N GLU A 126 14.75 -6.10 2.32
CA GLU A 126 15.41 -4.83 2.66
C GLU A 126 16.00 -4.83 4.07
N LEU A 127 15.27 -5.30 5.08
CA LEU A 127 15.74 -5.18 6.46
C LEU A 127 16.63 -6.35 6.87
N GLU A 128 16.20 -7.61 6.66
CA GLU A 128 16.99 -8.79 7.01
C GLU A 128 18.24 -8.94 6.13
N ALA A 129 18.14 -8.60 4.84
CA ALA A 129 19.28 -8.62 3.92
C ALA A 129 20.39 -7.62 4.31
N ARG A 130 20.07 -6.65 5.17
CA ARG A 130 21.01 -5.67 5.74
C ARG A 130 21.24 -5.85 7.24
N ASP A 131 21.02 -7.04 7.79
CA ASP A 131 21.15 -7.34 9.22
C ASP A 131 20.32 -6.40 10.12
N TRP A 132 19.09 -6.10 9.72
CA TRP A 132 18.19 -5.18 10.41
C TRP A 132 18.82 -3.81 10.64
N PRO A 133 19.03 -3.02 9.59
CA PRO A 133 19.71 -1.75 9.70
C PRO A 133 19.00 -0.83 10.68
N VAL A 134 19.77 -0.26 11.58
CA VAL A 134 19.34 0.88 12.38
C VAL A 134 19.60 2.12 11.53
N PHE A 135 18.55 2.82 11.15
CA PHE A 135 18.67 4.02 10.33
C PHE A 135 19.25 5.18 11.16
N THR A 136 20.16 5.95 10.58
CA THR A 136 20.78 7.09 11.28
C THR A 136 19.75 8.10 11.75
N ASP A 137 18.76 8.35 10.93
CA ASP A 137 17.67 9.29 11.18
C ASP A 137 16.43 8.97 10.33
N LEU A 138 15.40 9.79 10.47
CA LEU A 138 14.15 9.66 9.70
C LEU A 138 14.37 9.79 8.18
N ALA A 139 15.27 10.69 7.76
CA ALA A 139 15.53 10.92 6.34
C ALA A 139 16.20 9.70 5.70
N ALA A 140 17.12 9.04 6.42
CA ALA A 140 17.73 7.78 5.97
C ALA A 140 16.68 6.65 5.84
N ALA A 141 15.76 6.54 6.80
CA ALA A 141 14.67 5.58 6.73
C ALA A 141 13.73 5.86 5.54
N GLN A 142 13.39 7.14 5.30
CA GLN A 142 12.58 7.57 4.17
C GLN A 142 13.27 7.26 2.83
N ALA A 143 14.56 7.51 2.70
CA ALA A 143 15.33 7.23 1.49
C ALA A 143 15.38 5.71 1.21
N SER A 144 15.69 4.89 2.21
CA SER A 144 15.71 3.43 2.06
C SER A 144 14.36 2.85 1.63
N VAL A 145 13.25 3.34 2.20
CA VAL A 145 11.90 2.92 1.81
C VAL A 145 11.58 3.38 0.38
N ALA A 146 11.99 4.58 -0.02
CA ALA A 146 11.81 5.07 -1.38
C ALA A 146 12.53 4.18 -2.40
N ASP A 147 13.81 3.88 -2.15
CA ASP A 147 14.62 3.02 -3.01
C ASP A 147 14.02 1.60 -3.10
N TYR A 148 13.57 1.05 -1.95
CA TYR A 148 12.94 -0.27 -1.95
C TYR A 148 11.63 -0.30 -2.74
N PHE A 149 10.74 0.69 -2.60
CA PHE A 149 9.48 0.70 -3.34
C PHE A 149 9.66 1.02 -4.82
N ASP A 150 10.71 1.76 -5.18
CA ASP A 150 11.10 1.92 -6.58
C ASP A 150 11.53 0.58 -7.17
N TYR A 151 12.46 -0.12 -6.52
CA TYR A 151 12.86 -1.49 -6.88
C TYR A 151 11.65 -2.43 -6.95
N TYR A 152 10.79 -2.43 -5.92
CA TYR A 152 9.61 -3.28 -5.84
C TYR A 152 8.66 -3.07 -7.03
N ASN A 153 8.42 -1.84 -7.42
CA ASN A 153 7.51 -1.52 -8.51
C ASN A 153 8.12 -1.76 -9.89
N HIS A 154 9.40 -1.41 -10.08
CA HIS A 154 10.01 -1.34 -11.41
C HIS A 154 10.94 -2.51 -11.73
N GLU A 155 11.43 -3.25 -10.74
CA GLU A 155 12.40 -4.33 -10.95
C GLU A 155 11.91 -5.69 -10.47
N ARG A 156 11.24 -5.74 -9.33
CA ARG A 156 10.82 -6.97 -8.71
C ARG A 156 9.72 -7.68 -9.51
N ARG A 157 9.90 -8.98 -9.76
CA ARG A 157 8.89 -9.81 -10.45
C ARG A 157 7.96 -10.50 -9.47
N HIS A 158 6.67 -10.61 -9.82
CA HIS A 158 5.65 -11.25 -8.99
C HIS A 158 4.98 -12.41 -9.70
N SER A 159 5.02 -13.60 -9.08
CA SER A 159 4.40 -14.82 -9.65
C SER A 159 2.88 -14.66 -9.85
N SER A 160 2.19 -13.96 -8.93
CA SER A 160 0.74 -13.75 -8.99
C SER A 160 0.26 -12.86 -10.15
N ILE A 161 1.17 -12.17 -10.83
CA ILE A 161 0.89 -11.35 -12.02
C ILE A 161 1.74 -11.82 -13.22
N GLY A 162 1.96 -13.13 -13.35
CA GLY A 162 2.67 -13.72 -14.48
C GLY A 162 4.16 -13.39 -14.51
N TYR A 163 4.80 -13.25 -13.34
CA TYR A 163 6.22 -12.85 -13.22
C TYR A 163 6.55 -11.50 -13.86
N MET A 164 5.55 -10.65 -14.03
CA MET A 164 5.75 -9.26 -14.45
C MET A 164 6.15 -8.38 -13.28
N LYS A 165 6.74 -7.23 -13.60
CA LYS A 165 6.98 -6.15 -12.64
C LYS A 165 5.65 -5.43 -12.35
N PRO A 166 5.33 -5.01 -11.12
CA PRO A 166 4.06 -4.36 -10.79
C PRO A 166 3.73 -3.17 -11.68
N TYR A 167 4.68 -2.28 -11.93
CA TYR A 167 4.50 -1.13 -12.81
C TYR A 167 4.18 -1.55 -14.26
N GLN A 168 4.90 -2.53 -14.81
CA GLN A 168 4.67 -3.02 -16.15
C GLN A 168 3.27 -3.62 -16.31
N PHE A 169 2.87 -4.46 -15.34
CA PHE A 169 1.52 -5.06 -15.34
C PHE A 169 0.44 -3.98 -15.24
N HIS A 170 0.63 -2.98 -14.38
CA HIS A 170 -0.28 -1.85 -14.25
C HIS A 170 -0.46 -1.09 -15.58
N GLN A 171 0.63 -0.77 -16.30
CA GLN A 171 0.57 -0.10 -17.58
C GLN A 171 -0.17 -0.92 -18.65
N GLN A 172 0.01 -2.24 -18.66
CA GLN A 172 -0.73 -3.13 -19.57
C GLN A 172 -2.23 -3.11 -19.28
N GLN A 173 -2.62 -3.11 -17.99
CA GLN A 173 -4.03 -3.04 -17.63
C GLN A 173 -4.65 -1.70 -18.07
N LEU A 174 -3.94 -0.58 -17.91
CA LEU A 174 -4.40 0.72 -18.40
C LEU A 174 -4.60 0.73 -19.92
N ALA A 175 -3.66 0.17 -20.67
CA ALA A 175 -3.74 0.11 -22.13
C ALA A 175 -4.89 -0.80 -22.65
N THR A 176 -5.34 -1.76 -21.83
CA THR A 176 -6.45 -2.65 -22.19
C THR A 176 -7.82 -1.99 -22.01
N ILE A 177 -7.90 -0.92 -21.21
CA ILE A 177 -9.15 -0.22 -20.84
C ILE A 177 -9.34 1.05 -21.70
N ALA A 178 -8.28 1.57 -22.31
CA ALA A 178 -8.31 2.76 -23.16
C ALA A 178 -8.77 2.42 -24.58
#